data_dcab32bf2921971da993a33a77044528
#
_entry.id   dcab32bf2921971da993a33a77044528
#
_cell.length_a   1.000
_cell.length_b   1.000
_cell.length_c   1.000
_cell.angle_alpha   90.00
_cell.angle_beta   90.00
_cell.angle_gamma   90.00
#
_symmetry.space_group_name_H-M   'P 1'
#
loop_
_entity.id
_entity.type
_entity.pdbx_description
1 polymer ?
#
loop_
_entity_poly.entity_id
_entity_poly.type
_entity_poly.pdbx_seq_one_letter_code
_entity_poly.pdbx_strand_id
1 'polypeptide(L)'
;MEKTLFSESMEGIVIDQVIRDQEYSMAIKHFHDTYELYFLLEGERYYFIEKETYHVKTGDVVLINRQQVHKTSQAGSKSHDRILLQLSGRVLEPWLKSAGLPSLEKVFEDYYGVSRLSKQEWEEMKGLLFGIAEELKHKRERYEVMVRLKLSQILLIISRSRKRDVMKEMPPRVQTPKHGRVHDVAEYLTFHCETEETLEELAERFFISKSYLSKIFREVTGLSVNEYRNLARMKKAQKLLKNSRYSITEISGLLGFESVTYFERVFKKHCATTPLKYRKEK
;
A
#
# COMPACT_ATOMS: atom_id res chain seq x y z
N MET A 1 21.28 -2.03 13.23
CA MET A 1 20.51 -1.37 14.32
C MET A 1 19.37 -0.56 13.68
N GLU A 2 18.25 -0.42 14.36
CA GLU A 2 17.16 0.47 13.94
C GLU A 2 17.18 1.70 14.84
N LYS A 3 17.11 2.89 14.25
CA LYS A 3 17.10 4.15 14.98
C LYS A 3 15.95 5.03 14.49
N THR A 4 14.97 5.26 15.34
CA THR A 4 13.91 6.26 15.10
C THR A 4 14.45 7.64 15.45
N LEU A 5 14.46 8.54 14.47
CA LEU A 5 14.91 9.92 14.67
C LEU A 5 13.80 10.79 15.22
N PHE A 6 12.57 10.60 14.74
CA PHE A 6 11.36 11.17 15.31
C PHE A 6 10.14 10.29 14.99
N SER A 7 9.12 10.41 15.81
CA SER A 7 7.80 9.83 15.60
C SER A 7 6.77 10.75 16.22
N GLU A 8 6.03 11.46 15.37
CA GLU A 8 5.11 12.53 15.75
C GLU A 8 3.71 12.26 15.20
N SER A 9 2.68 12.76 15.88
CA SER A 9 1.31 12.55 15.44
C SER A 9 0.34 13.62 15.87
N MET A 10 -0.71 13.75 15.07
CA MET A 10 -1.98 14.40 15.43
C MET A 10 -3.13 13.55 14.90
N GLU A 11 -4.37 13.93 15.22
CA GLU A 11 -5.54 13.21 14.73
C GLU A 11 -5.53 13.11 13.20
N GLY A 12 -5.48 11.86 12.69
CA GLY A 12 -5.49 11.55 11.27
C GLY A 12 -4.14 11.63 10.56
N ILE A 13 -3.06 12.01 11.23
CA ILE A 13 -1.72 12.12 10.66
C ILE A 13 -0.69 11.50 11.60
N VAL A 14 0.12 10.59 11.10
CA VAL A 14 1.33 10.07 11.78
C VAL A 14 2.51 10.22 10.84
N ILE A 15 3.63 10.73 11.35
CA ILE A 15 4.87 10.86 10.61
C ILE A 15 6.03 10.33 11.44
N ASP A 16 6.87 9.48 10.86
CA ASP A 16 8.08 9.01 11.49
C ASP A 16 9.26 8.97 10.53
N GLN A 17 10.47 9.15 11.06
CA GLN A 17 11.72 8.92 10.34
C GLN A 17 12.52 7.81 11.03
N VAL A 18 12.92 6.82 10.24
CA VAL A 18 13.66 5.66 10.73
C VAL A 18 14.85 5.37 9.83
N ILE A 19 16.03 5.27 10.46
CA ILE A 19 17.26 4.78 9.84
C ILE A 19 17.46 3.32 10.21
N ARG A 20 17.81 2.49 9.24
CA ARG A 20 18.22 1.10 9.43
C ARG A 20 19.55 0.86 8.76
N ASP A 21 20.51 0.34 9.50
CA ASP A 21 21.88 0.08 9.05
C ASP A 21 22.20 -1.43 8.86
N GLN A 22 21.16 -2.26 8.91
CA GLN A 22 21.27 -3.72 8.75
C GLN A 22 20.19 -4.24 7.80
N GLU A 23 20.34 -5.50 7.39
CA GLU A 23 19.32 -6.17 6.60
C GLU A 23 17.94 -6.04 7.25
N TYR A 24 17.03 -5.43 6.51
CA TYR A 24 15.65 -5.29 6.93
C TYR A 24 14.72 -5.70 5.81
N SER A 25 13.85 -6.61 6.13
CA SER A 25 12.68 -6.92 5.34
C SER A 25 11.47 -6.85 6.25
N MET A 26 10.44 -6.17 5.83
CA MET A 26 9.20 -6.06 6.61
C MET A 26 8.69 -7.47 6.95
N ALA A 27 8.66 -7.78 8.25
CA ALA A 27 8.47 -9.15 8.72
C ALA A 27 7.04 -9.68 8.53
N ILE A 28 6.03 -8.83 8.51
CA ILE A 28 4.63 -9.25 8.56
C ILE A 28 3.73 -8.29 7.76
N LYS A 29 2.65 -8.86 7.21
CA LYS A 29 1.44 -8.30 6.64
C LYS A 29 1.22 -6.83 7.03
N HIS A 30 1.40 -5.92 6.09
CA HIS A 30 0.85 -4.59 6.24
C HIS A 30 -0.39 -4.47 5.37
N PHE A 31 -1.51 -4.39 6.07
CA PHE A 31 -2.83 -4.19 5.55
C PHE A 31 -3.54 -3.32 6.58
N HIS A 32 -3.70 -2.07 6.27
CA HIS A 32 -4.28 -1.08 7.18
C HIS A 32 -5.26 -0.17 6.44
N ASP A 33 -6.11 0.52 7.17
CA ASP A 33 -7.14 1.41 6.63
C ASP A 33 -6.65 2.87 6.54
N THR A 34 -5.33 3.07 6.49
CA THR A 34 -4.69 4.36 6.28
C THR A 34 -4.03 4.42 4.91
N TYR A 35 -3.92 5.61 4.34
CA TYR A 35 -3.07 5.89 3.20
C TYR A 35 -1.63 6.06 3.67
N GLU A 36 -0.66 5.60 2.91
CA GLU A 36 0.76 5.78 3.21
C GLU A 36 1.51 6.50 2.10
N LEU A 37 2.35 7.44 2.52
CA LEU A 37 3.38 8.06 1.69
C LEU A 37 4.74 7.67 2.28
N TYR A 38 5.51 6.93 1.51
CA TYR A 38 6.86 6.51 1.88
C TYR A 38 7.88 7.28 1.07
N PHE A 39 8.80 7.94 1.73
CA PHE A 39 9.86 8.77 1.16
C PHE A 39 11.21 8.17 1.50
N LEU A 40 11.95 7.73 0.50
CA LEU A 40 13.29 7.19 0.70
C LEU A 40 14.32 8.31 0.64
N LEU A 41 14.86 8.68 1.80
CA LEU A 41 15.84 9.75 1.94
C LEU A 41 17.23 9.29 1.52
N GLU A 42 17.59 8.03 1.84
CA GLU A 42 18.89 7.42 1.51
C GLU A 42 18.74 5.91 1.30
N GLY A 43 19.56 5.36 0.39
CA GLY A 43 19.61 3.94 0.09
C GLY A 43 18.71 3.53 -1.06
N GLU A 44 18.41 2.24 -1.10
CA GLU A 44 17.53 1.65 -2.11
C GLU A 44 16.75 0.45 -1.54
N ARG A 45 15.51 0.23 -2.04
CA ARG A 45 14.61 -0.81 -1.58
C ARG A 45 13.87 -1.47 -2.73
N TYR A 46 13.59 -2.76 -2.61
CA TYR A 46 12.51 -3.36 -3.37
C TYR A 46 11.19 -3.12 -2.66
N TYR A 47 10.20 -2.69 -3.41
CA TYR A 47 8.86 -2.42 -2.90
C TYR A 47 7.84 -3.21 -3.73
N PHE A 48 7.28 -4.25 -3.13
CA PHE A 48 6.16 -5.00 -3.71
C PHE A 48 4.86 -4.26 -3.40
N ILE A 49 4.05 -3.99 -4.42
CA ILE A 49 2.73 -3.34 -4.30
C ILE A 49 1.76 -4.10 -5.18
N GLU A 50 0.73 -4.68 -4.57
CA GLU A 50 -0.27 -5.52 -5.25
C GLU A 50 0.37 -6.72 -5.96
N LYS A 51 0.74 -6.60 -7.20
CA LYS A 51 1.36 -7.64 -8.03
C LYS A 51 2.72 -7.25 -8.60
N GLU A 52 3.11 -5.99 -8.43
CA GLU A 52 4.33 -5.44 -9.03
C GLU A 52 5.42 -5.23 -7.99
N THR A 53 6.67 -5.43 -8.39
CA THR A 53 7.83 -5.06 -7.58
C THR A 53 8.58 -3.92 -8.24
N TYR A 54 8.82 -2.87 -7.49
CA TYR A 54 9.54 -1.67 -7.92
C TYR A 54 10.90 -1.60 -7.24
N HIS A 55 11.90 -1.07 -7.96
CA HIS A 55 13.17 -0.68 -7.37
C HIS A 55 13.09 0.80 -7.00
N VAL A 56 12.93 1.06 -5.71
CA VAL A 56 12.79 2.39 -5.12
C VAL A 56 14.16 2.88 -4.71
N LYS A 57 14.51 4.10 -5.11
CA LYS A 57 15.78 4.77 -4.84
C LYS A 57 15.56 6.09 -4.13
N THR A 58 16.63 6.65 -3.57
CA THR A 58 16.62 8.01 -3.02
C THR A 58 15.98 8.99 -4.01
N GLY A 59 15.03 9.77 -3.53
CA GLY A 59 14.25 10.71 -4.34
C GLY A 59 12.95 10.15 -4.89
N ASP A 60 12.68 8.86 -4.72
CA ASP A 60 11.38 8.28 -5.07
C ASP A 60 10.38 8.41 -3.91
N VAL A 61 9.13 8.59 -4.27
CA VAL A 61 7.96 8.57 -3.37
C VAL A 61 7.10 7.37 -3.70
N VAL A 62 6.69 6.63 -2.68
CA VAL A 62 5.77 5.50 -2.84
C VAL A 62 4.43 5.84 -2.20
N LEU A 63 3.36 5.71 -2.98
CA LEU A 63 1.98 5.90 -2.54
C LEU A 63 1.30 4.55 -2.39
N ILE A 64 0.82 4.25 -1.19
CA ILE A 64 0.09 3.03 -0.87
C ILE A 64 -1.34 3.41 -0.47
N ASN A 65 -2.30 2.92 -1.25
CA ASN A 65 -3.71 3.10 -0.96
C ASN A 65 -4.14 2.20 0.21
N ARG A 66 -5.26 2.52 0.84
CA ARG A 66 -5.87 1.69 1.87
C ARG A 66 -6.04 0.25 1.36
N GLN A 67 -5.75 -0.72 2.21
CA GLN A 67 -5.94 -2.14 1.92
C GLN A 67 -5.12 -2.67 0.71
N GLN A 68 -4.09 -1.97 0.27
CA GLN A 68 -3.15 -2.50 -0.71
C GLN A 68 -2.12 -3.42 -0.05
N VAL A 69 -1.91 -4.58 -0.67
CA VAL A 69 -0.80 -5.47 -0.30
C VAL A 69 0.50 -4.78 -0.64
N HIS A 70 1.34 -4.59 0.34
CA HIS A 70 2.66 -4.04 0.10
C HIS A 70 3.70 -4.63 1.05
N LYS A 71 4.93 -4.68 0.57
CA LYS A 71 6.08 -5.11 1.34
C LYS A 71 7.34 -4.44 0.85
N THR A 72 8.13 -3.92 1.77
CA THR A 72 9.49 -3.46 1.46
C THR A 72 10.52 -4.50 1.86
N SER A 73 11.52 -4.70 1.01
CA SER A 73 12.63 -5.61 1.23
C SER A 73 13.94 -4.97 0.78
N GLN A 74 15.06 -5.56 1.20
CA GLN A 74 16.38 -5.07 0.82
C GLN A 74 16.59 -5.15 -0.69
N ALA A 75 17.14 -4.07 -1.26
CA ALA A 75 17.78 -4.05 -2.57
C ALA A 75 19.32 -4.12 -2.38
N GLY A 76 20.12 -3.38 -3.10
CA GLY A 76 21.59 -3.44 -2.99
C GLY A 76 22.14 -3.00 -1.63
N SER A 77 21.73 -1.82 -1.14
CA SER A 77 22.20 -1.27 0.12
C SER A 77 21.59 -1.95 1.35
N LYS A 78 22.41 -2.21 2.39
CA LYS A 78 21.91 -2.69 3.69
C LYS A 78 21.29 -1.57 4.50
N SER A 79 21.83 -0.35 4.36
CA SER A 79 21.35 0.84 5.05
C SER A 79 20.30 1.59 4.25
N HIS A 80 19.32 2.15 4.93
CA HIS A 80 18.36 3.08 4.34
C HIS A 80 17.81 4.04 5.40
N ASP A 81 17.48 5.25 4.95
CA ASP A 81 16.77 6.27 5.71
C ASP A 81 15.44 6.57 5.02
N ARG A 82 14.35 6.57 5.79
CA ARG A 82 13.02 6.81 5.24
C ARG A 82 12.16 7.68 6.15
N ILE A 83 11.28 8.47 5.56
CA ILE A 83 10.12 9.06 6.24
C ILE A 83 8.87 8.31 5.80
N LEU A 84 8.01 7.97 6.76
CA LEU A 84 6.68 7.41 6.53
C LEU A 84 5.64 8.41 7.02
N LEU A 85 4.69 8.76 6.16
CA LEU A 85 3.54 9.59 6.49
C LEU A 85 2.26 8.78 6.29
N GLN A 86 1.54 8.51 7.39
CA GLN A 86 0.27 7.79 7.38
C GLN A 86 -0.88 8.77 7.54
N LEU A 87 -1.93 8.61 6.72
CA LEU A 87 -3.04 9.53 6.61
C LEU A 87 -4.38 8.80 6.79
N SER A 88 -5.23 9.30 7.67
CA SER A 88 -6.61 8.81 7.85
C SER A 88 -7.57 9.61 6.97
N GLY A 89 -8.17 8.96 5.96
CA GLY A 89 -9.18 9.58 5.12
C GLY A 89 -10.36 10.09 5.94
N ARG A 90 -10.83 9.32 6.91
CA ARG A 90 -11.96 9.70 7.76
C ARG A 90 -11.79 11.10 8.41
N VAL A 91 -10.57 11.44 8.79
CA VAL A 91 -10.26 12.70 9.48
C VAL A 91 -9.95 13.82 8.50
N LEU A 92 -9.25 13.51 7.39
CA LEU A 92 -8.71 14.54 6.49
C LEU A 92 -9.66 14.92 5.33
N GLU A 93 -10.55 14.02 4.89
CA GLU A 93 -11.47 14.29 3.78
C GLU A 93 -12.35 15.55 3.97
N PRO A 94 -12.92 15.83 5.16
CA PRO A 94 -13.71 17.06 5.37
C PRO A 94 -12.87 18.33 5.13
N TRP A 95 -11.63 18.34 5.59
CA TRP A 95 -10.69 19.45 5.35
C TRP A 95 -10.37 19.61 3.87
N LEU A 96 -9.96 18.52 3.21
CA LEU A 96 -9.59 18.55 1.79
C LEU A 96 -10.75 19.05 0.93
N LYS A 97 -11.95 18.57 1.20
CA LYS A 97 -13.17 19.02 0.52
C LYS A 97 -13.45 20.50 0.74
N SER A 98 -13.34 20.99 1.96
CA SER A 98 -13.57 22.42 2.28
C SER A 98 -12.53 23.34 1.65
N ALA A 99 -11.31 22.85 1.46
CA ALA A 99 -10.21 23.56 0.81
C ALA A 99 -10.23 23.46 -0.73
N GLY A 100 -11.22 22.78 -1.34
CA GLY A 100 -11.29 22.55 -2.78
C GLY A 100 -10.18 21.66 -3.33
N LEU A 101 -9.59 20.81 -2.49
CA LEU A 101 -8.52 19.89 -2.84
C LEU A 101 -9.08 18.53 -3.28
N PRO A 102 -8.34 17.78 -4.10
CA PRO A 102 -8.72 16.41 -4.43
C PRO A 102 -8.75 15.55 -3.17
N SER A 103 -9.70 14.61 -3.10
CA SER A 103 -9.77 13.64 -2.00
C SER A 103 -8.52 12.75 -1.96
N LEU A 104 -8.17 12.24 -0.78
CA LEU A 104 -7.11 11.24 -0.65
C LEU A 104 -7.43 10.01 -1.52
N GLU A 105 -8.68 9.54 -1.51
CA GLU A 105 -9.12 8.41 -2.32
C GLU A 105 -8.74 8.63 -3.79
N LYS A 106 -9.08 9.79 -4.36
CA LYS A 106 -8.75 10.11 -5.75
C LYS A 106 -7.24 10.21 -6.00
N VAL A 107 -6.48 10.86 -5.11
CA VAL A 107 -5.02 10.98 -5.25
C VAL A 107 -4.36 9.60 -5.22
N PHE A 108 -4.77 8.73 -4.29
CA PHE A 108 -4.16 7.42 -4.15
C PHE A 108 -4.69 6.37 -5.14
N GLU A 109 -5.88 6.57 -5.73
CA GLU A 109 -6.35 5.74 -6.85
C GLU A 109 -5.65 6.11 -8.16
N ASP A 110 -5.55 7.41 -8.45
CA ASP A 110 -4.93 7.90 -9.69
C ASP A 110 -3.40 7.73 -9.69
N TYR A 111 -2.75 7.76 -8.53
CA TYR A 111 -1.29 7.89 -8.41
C TYR A 111 -0.61 6.85 -7.51
N TYR A 112 -1.26 5.74 -7.18
CA TYR A 112 -0.61 4.69 -6.39
C TYR A 112 0.67 4.12 -7.06
N GLY A 113 1.56 3.54 -6.26
CA GLY A 113 2.83 3.00 -6.71
C GLY A 113 3.98 3.97 -6.51
N VAL A 114 4.99 3.90 -7.37
CA VAL A 114 6.23 4.68 -7.25
C VAL A 114 6.20 5.88 -8.17
N SER A 115 6.60 7.04 -7.65
CA SER A 115 6.73 8.30 -8.39
C SER A 115 8.14 8.84 -8.21
N ARG A 116 8.77 9.25 -9.32
CA ARG A 116 10.06 9.91 -9.29
C ARG A 116 9.88 11.41 -9.38
N LEU A 117 10.36 12.13 -8.36
CA LEU A 117 10.32 13.58 -8.30
C LEU A 117 11.55 14.18 -9.01
N SER A 118 11.41 15.37 -9.57
CA SER A 118 12.58 16.17 -9.97
C SER A 118 13.38 16.58 -8.72
N LYS A 119 14.65 16.94 -8.91
CA LYS A 119 15.51 17.38 -7.79
C LYS A 119 14.88 18.54 -7.01
N GLN A 120 14.28 19.50 -7.70
CA GLN A 120 13.62 20.65 -7.07
C GLN A 120 12.40 20.22 -6.24
N GLU A 121 11.52 19.39 -6.81
CA GLU A 121 10.34 18.86 -6.10
C GLU A 121 10.73 18.03 -4.89
N TRP A 122 11.81 17.26 -5.01
CA TRP A 122 12.33 16.46 -3.90
C TRP A 122 12.82 17.32 -2.73
N GLU A 123 13.58 18.39 -3.00
CA GLU A 123 14.02 19.30 -1.95
C GLU A 123 12.85 20.05 -1.29
N GLU A 124 11.86 20.50 -2.09
CA GLU A 124 10.63 21.10 -1.58
C GLU A 124 9.85 20.09 -0.70
N MET A 125 9.70 18.86 -1.16
CA MET A 125 9.03 17.78 -0.44
C MET A 125 9.70 17.49 0.91
N LYS A 126 11.03 17.38 0.94
CA LYS A 126 11.78 17.22 2.19
C LYS A 126 11.50 18.36 3.17
N GLY A 127 11.55 19.60 2.71
CA GLY A 127 11.25 20.77 3.54
C GLY A 127 9.85 20.71 4.15
N LEU A 128 8.85 20.26 3.38
CA LEU A 128 7.48 20.10 3.86
C LEU A 128 7.36 18.98 4.91
N LEU A 129 8.01 17.82 4.68
CA LEU A 129 7.98 16.68 5.60
C LEU A 129 8.62 17.02 6.95
N PHE A 130 9.81 17.59 6.93
CA PHE A 130 10.47 18.04 8.16
C PHE A 130 9.69 19.16 8.84
N GLY A 131 9.09 20.07 8.06
CA GLY A 131 8.22 21.11 8.57
C GLY A 131 6.95 20.55 9.26
N ILE A 132 6.37 19.46 8.77
CA ILE A 132 5.26 18.75 9.45
C ILE A 132 5.75 18.19 10.80
N ALA A 133 6.89 17.50 10.81
CA ALA A 133 7.46 16.93 12.02
C ALA A 133 7.75 18.01 13.09
N GLU A 134 8.32 19.14 12.70
CA GLU A 134 8.61 20.27 13.60
C GLU A 134 7.33 20.92 14.17
N GLU A 135 6.29 21.09 13.36
CA GLU A 135 5.00 21.62 13.85
C GLU A 135 4.37 20.65 14.87
N LEU A 136 4.38 19.35 14.58
CA LEU A 136 3.82 18.33 15.46
C LEU A 136 4.61 18.19 16.77
N LYS A 137 5.94 18.35 16.71
CA LYS A 137 6.82 18.28 17.87
C LYS A 137 6.62 19.47 18.82
N HIS A 138 6.56 20.68 18.26
CA HIS A 138 6.51 21.91 19.07
C HIS A 138 5.10 22.38 19.39
N LYS A 139 4.11 21.96 18.63
CA LYS A 139 2.67 22.29 18.81
C LYS A 139 2.42 23.79 19.07
N ARG A 140 3.04 24.62 18.23
CA ARG A 140 2.85 26.08 18.30
C ARG A 140 1.39 26.44 18.04
N GLU A 141 1.00 27.68 18.34
CA GLU A 141 -0.35 28.14 18.04
C GLU A 141 -0.73 27.84 16.58
N ARG A 142 -1.92 27.25 16.37
CA ARG A 142 -2.43 26.85 15.04
C ARG A 142 -1.59 25.80 14.30
N TYR A 143 -0.75 25.03 14.99
CA TYR A 143 0.09 23.98 14.35
C TYR A 143 -0.69 22.98 13.48
N GLU A 144 -1.94 22.61 13.88
CA GLU A 144 -2.77 21.69 13.09
C GLU A 144 -3.12 22.28 11.73
N VAL A 145 -3.35 23.58 11.64
CA VAL A 145 -3.61 24.29 10.37
C VAL A 145 -2.33 24.27 9.53
N MET A 146 -1.18 24.58 10.12
CA MET A 146 0.11 24.55 9.41
C MET A 146 0.45 23.16 8.88
N VAL A 147 0.22 22.11 9.66
CA VAL A 147 0.41 20.72 9.23
C VAL A 147 -0.48 20.38 8.03
N ARG A 148 -1.77 20.74 8.09
CA ARG A 148 -2.72 20.50 7.00
C ARG A 148 -2.37 21.27 5.72
N LEU A 149 -1.88 22.51 5.83
CA LEU A 149 -1.41 23.30 4.69
C LEU A 149 -0.17 22.64 4.04
N LYS A 150 0.82 22.22 4.84
CA LYS A 150 2.00 21.51 4.34
C LYS A 150 1.62 20.17 3.66
N LEU A 151 0.71 19.41 4.27
CA LEU A 151 0.16 18.20 3.67
C LEU A 151 -0.53 18.49 2.32
N SER A 152 -1.31 19.54 2.25
CA SER A 152 -1.99 19.96 1.01
C SER A 152 -0.98 20.28 -0.10
N GLN A 153 0.12 20.93 0.22
CA GLN A 153 1.22 21.19 -0.73
C GLN A 153 1.86 19.86 -1.21
N ILE A 154 2.13 18.91 -0.30
CA ILE A 154 2.64 17.58 -0.64
C ILE A 154 1.72 16.89 -1.66
N LEU A 155 0.42 16.83 -1.40
CA LEU A 155 -0.57 16.19 -2.29
C LEU A 155 -0.63 16.88 -3.66
N LEU A 156 -0.51 18.20 -3.70
CA LEU A 156 -0.50 18.97 -4.96
C LEU A 156 0.80 18.73 -5.75
N ILE A 157 1.96 18.66 -5.10
CA ILE A 157 3.24 18.35 -5.77
C ILE A 157 3.14 16.97 -6.43
N ILE A 158 2.69 15.95 -5.69
CA ILE A 158 2.50 14.59 -6.20
C ILE A 158 1.56 14.60 -7.42
N SER A 159 0.40 15.23 -7.30
CA SER A 159 -0.59 15.27 -8.36
C SER A 159 -0.08 15.98 -9.64
N ARG A 160 0.73 17.02 -9.48
CA ARG A 160 1.33 17.76 -10.61
C ARG A 160 2.49 17.00 -11.25
N SER A 161 3.34 16.37 -10.44
CA SER A 161 4.46 15.56 -10.91
C SER A 161 3.95 14.42 -11.80
N ARG A 162 2.98 13.65 -11.33
CA ARG A 162 2.41 12.51 -12.05
C ARG A 162 1.70 12.91 -13.37
N LYS A 163 1.05 14.05 -13.44
CA LYS A 163 0.48 14.53 -14.71
C LYS A 163 1.54 14.75 -15.79
N ARG A 164 2.78 15.06 -15.38
CA ARG A 164 3.94 15.14 -16.29
C ARG A 164 4.51 13.78 -16.64
N ASP A 165 4.48 12.82 -15.70
CA ASP A 165 5.03 11.47 -15.84
C ASP A 165 4.14 10.52 -16.66
N VAL A 166 2.88 10.85 -16.90
CA VAL A 166 2.03 10.11 -17.88
C VAL A 166 2.68 10.10 -19.28
N MET A 167 3.65 10.99 -19.53
CA MET A 167 4.51 10.99 -20.72
C MET A 167 5.92 10.42 -20.48
N LYS A 168 6.27 10.02 -19.27
CA LYS A 168 7.55 9.38 -18.93
C LYS A 168 7.31 8.00 -18.34
N GLU A 169 8.11 7.04 -18.74
CA GLU A 169 8.02 5.65 -18.30
C GLU A 169 7.96 5.55 -16.77
N MET A 170 7.01 4.74 -16.27
CA MET A 170 6.97 4.35 -14.86
C MET A 170 8.34 3.80 -14.43
N PRO A 171 8.75 3.98 -13.15
CA PRO A 171 10.00 3.37 -12.67
C PRO A 171 10.06 1.91 -13.09
N PRO A 172 11.22 1.44 -13.59
CA PRO A 172 11.33 0.10 -14.13
C PRO A 172 10.92 -0.93 -13.07
N ARG A 173 10.00 -1.80 -13.45
CA ARG A 173 9.63 -2.96 -12.62
C ARG A 173 10.85 -3.85 -12.46
N VAL A 174 11.00 -4.46 -11.31
CA VAL A 174 12.10 -5.41 -11.08
C VAL A 174 11.82 -6.68 -11.88
N GLN A 175 12.64 -6.93 -12.88
CA GLN A 175 12.50 -8.07 -13.81
C GLN A 175 13.46 -9.22 -13.49
N THR A 176 13.75 -9.50 -12.22
CA THR A 176 14.47 -10.75 -11.93
C THR A 176 13.52 -11.94 -12.14
N PRO A 177 14.03 -13.14 -12.51
CA PRO A 177 13.20 -14.33 -12.71
C PRO A 177 12.29 -14.64 -11.51
N LYS A 178 12.76 -14.37 -10.28
CA LYS A 178 11.99 -14.52 -9.05
C LYS A 178 10.80 -13.57 -9.00
N HIS A 179 11.03 -12.27 -9.24
CA HIS A 179 9.96 -11.25 -9.18
C HIS A 179 8.97 -11.41 -10.33
N GLY A 180 9.42 -11.78 -11.52
CA GLY A 180 8.55 -12.08 -12.66
C GLY A 180 7.60 -13.23 -12.36
N ARG A 181 8.10 -14.35 -11.82
CA ARG A 181 7.25 -15.50 -11.44
C ARG A 181 6.24 -15.13 -10.35
N VAL A 182 6.64 -14.34 -9.34
CA VAL A 182 5.72 -13.88 -8.30
C VAL A 182 4.67 -12.94 -8.88
N HIS A 183 5.05 -12.07 -9.81
CA HIS A 183 4.10 -11.22 -10.54
C HIS A 183 3.04 -12.05 -11.26
N ASP A 184 3.46 -13.04 -12.08
CA ASP A 184 2.55 -13.87 -12.86
C ASP A 184 1.56 -14.62 -11.97
N VAL A 185 2.05 -15.21 -10.87
CA VAL A 185 1.19 -15.90 -9.89
C VAL A 185 0.25 -14.91 -9.18
N ALA A 186 0.72 -13.74 -8.76
CA ALA A 186 -0.10 -12.74 -8.09
C ALA A 186 -1.18 -12.17 -9.03
N GLU A 187 -0.83 -11.96 -10.29
CA GLU A 187 -1.77 -11.54 -11.33
C GLU A 187 -2.85 -12.61 -11.56
N TYR A 188 -2.46 -13.85 -11.74
CA TYR A 188 -3.39 -14.96 -11.88
C TYR A 188 -4.36 -15.06 -10.69
N LEU A 189 -3.85 -15.03 -9.47
CA LEU A 189 -4.66 -15.07 -8.25
C LEU A 189 -5.60 -13.87 -8.11
N THR A 190 -5.25 -12.73 -8.67
CA THR A 190 -6.11 -11.54 -8.66
C THR A 190 -7.32 -11.70 -9.58
N PHE A 191 -7.12 -12.30 -10.76
CA PHE A 191 -8.19 -12.51 -11.73
C PHE A 191 -8.99 -13.80 -11.49
N HIS A 192 -8.36 -14.82 -10.91
CA HIS A 192 -8.92 -16.16 -10.69
C HIS A 192 -8.97 -16.53 -9.21
N CYS A 193 -9.29 -15.56 -8.34
CA CYS A 193 -9.31 -15.79 -6.89
C CYS A 193 -10.40 -16.79 -6.44
N GLU A 194 -11.45 -16.98 -7.23
CA GLU A 194 -12.55 -17.91 -6.97
C GLU A 194 -12.18 -19.38 -7.17
N THR A 195 -11.09 -19.69 -7.87
CA THR A 195 -10.70 -21.09 -8.14
C THR A 195 -10.33 -21.83 -6.86
N GLU A 196 -10.67 -23.12 -6.82
CA GLU A 196 -10.30 -24.04 -5.72
C GLU A 196 -8.94 -24.73 -5.93
N GLU A 197 -8.18 -24.24 -6.89
CA GLU A 197 -6.88 -24.78 -7.28
C GLU A 197 -5.93 -24.86 -6.08
N THR A 198 -5.36 -26.03 -5.86
CA THR A 198 -4.39 -26.30 -4.79
C THR A 198 -3.04 -25.60 -5.06
N LEU A 199 -2.17 -25.55 -4.06
CA LEU A 199 -0.83 -25.00 -4.23
C LEU A 199 0.03 -25.84 -5.20
N GLU A 200 -0.21 -27.15 -5.24
CA GLU A 200 0.42 -28.07 -6.18
C GLU A 200 0.03 -27.75 -7.63
N GLU A 201 -1.26 -27.71 -7.91
CA GLU A 201 -1.79 -27.41 -9.25
C GLU A 201 -1.36 -26.02 -9.72
N LEU A 202 -1.35 -25.04 -8.81
CA LEU A 202 -0.85 -23.71 -9.11
C LEU A 202 0.66 -23.72 -9.45
N ALA A 203 1.45 -24.49 -8.73
CA ALA A 203 2.89 -24.61 -8.98
C ALA A 203 3.17 -25.31 -10.35
N GLU A 204 2.40 -26.36 -10.67
CA GLU A 204 2.46 -27.05 -11.97
C GLU A 204 2.09 -26.10 -13.11
N ARG A 205 1.05 -25.29 -12.97
CA ARG A 205 0.64 -24.26 -13.96
C ARG A 205 1.78 -23.31 -14.33
N PHE A 206 2.60 -22.92 -13.33
CA PHE A 206 3.73 -22.01 -13.56
C PHE A 206 5.08 -22.72 -13.73
N PHE A 207 5.07 -24.04 -13.96
CA PHE A 207 6.26 -24.87 -14.19
C PHE A 207 7.33 -24.73 -13.11
N ILE A 208 6.93 -24.68 -11.84
CA ILE A 208 7.81 -24.60 -10.69
C ILE A 208 7.39 -25.58 -9.58
N SER A 209 8.31 -25.92 -8.67
CA SER A 209 7.96 -26.77 -7.55
C SER A 209 7.12 -26.02 -6.50
N LYS A 210 6.20 -26.72 -5.82
CA LYS A 210 5.40 -26.20 -4.70
C LYS A 210 6.25 -25.49 -3.63
N SER A 211 7.37 -26.13 -3.26
CA SER A 211 8.27 -25.59 -2.23
C SER A 211 8.92 -24.29 -2.68
N TYR A 212 9.35 -24.23 -3.94
CA TYR A 212 9.92 -23.01 -4.51
C TYR A 212 8.89 -21.89 -4.62
N LEU A 213 7.68 -22.20 -5.13
CA LEU A 213 6.58 -21.22 -5.19
C LEU A 213 6.28 -20.64 -3.81
N SER A 214 6.06 -21.50 -2.81
CA SER A 214 5.75 -21.08 -1.45
C SER A 214 6.84 -20.16 -0.87
N LYS A 215 8.12 -20.52 -1.08
CA LYS A 215 9.27 -19.74 -0.62
C LYS A 215 9.34 -18.37 -1.25
N ILE A 216 9.39 -18.31 -2.61
CA ILE A 216 9.58 -17.02 -3.30
C ILE A 216 8.38 -16.10 -3.14
N PHE A 217 7.17 -16.66 -3.13
CA PHE A 217 5.95 -15.87 -2.98
C PHE A 217 5.90 -15.18 -1.61
N ARG A 218 6.22 -15.92 -0.54
CA ARG A 218 6.30 -15.36 0.81
C ARG A 218 7.46 -14.37 0.97
N GLU A 219 8.59 -14.67 0.34
CA GLU A 219 9.77 -13.79 0.37
C GLU A 219 9.47 -12.43 -0.27
N VAL A 220 8.83 -12.41 -1.41
CA VAL A 220 8.52 -11.18 -2.16
C VAL A 220 7.30 -10.47 -1.61
N THR A 221 6.19 -11.17 -1.39
CA THR A 221 4.89 -10.56 -1.02
C THR A 221 4.68 -10.41 0.49
N GLY A 222 5.39 -11.21 1.31
CA GLY A 222 5.15 -11.33 2.74
C GLY A 222 3.97 -12.23 3.10
N LEU A 223 3.23 -12.73 2.12
CA LEU A 223 2.03 -13.56 2.29
C LEU A 223 2.26 -14.97 1.75
N SER A 224 1.58 -15.94 2.30
CA SER A 224 1.39 -17.21 1.61
C SER A 224 0.45 -17.02 0.42
N VAL A 225 0.51 -17.93 -0.53
CA VAL A 225 -0.39 -17.95 -1.70
C VAL A 225 -1.87 -17.92 -1.30
N ASN A 226 -2.25 -18.72 -0.29
CA ASN A 226 -3.63 -18.74 0.20
C ASN A 226 -4.06 -17.45 0.90
N GLU A 227 -3.16 -16.82 1.65
CA GLU A 227 -3.45 -15.50 2.26
C GLU A 227 -3.66 -14.44 1.18
N TYR A 228 -2.85 -14.45 0.14
CA TYR A 228 -2.99 -13.52 -0.99
C TYR A 228 -4.29 -13.77 -1.76
N ARG A 229 -4.63 -15.04 -2.06
CA ARG A 229 -5.92 -15.42 -2.69
C ARG A 229 -7.11 -14.92 -1.88
N ASN A 230 -7.10 -15.15 -0.56
CA ASN A 230 -8.17 -14.67 0.32
C ASN A 230 -8.29 -13.15 0.29
N LEU A 231 -7.18 -12.42 0.22
CA LEU A 231 -7.21 -10.97 0.10
C LEU A 231 -7.83 -10.51 -1.23
N ALA A 232 -7.49 -11.16 -2.34
CA ALA A 232 -8.10 -10.90 -3.64
C ALA A 232 -9.62 -11.15 -3.61
N ARG A 233 -10.04 -12.27 -2.97
CA ARG A 233 -11.47 -12.58 -2.72
C ARG A 233 -12.14 -11.46 -1.90
N MET A 234 -11.49 -10.94 -0.86
CA MET A 234 -12.07 -9.87 -0.03
C MET A 234 -12.25 -8.56 -0.81
N LYS A 235 -11.30 -8.18 -1.65
CA LYS A 235 -11.44 -7.01 -2.54
C LYS A 235 -12.61 -7.17 -3.52
N LYS A 236 -12.76 -8.36 -4.10
CA LYS A 236 -13.90 -8.68 -4.99
C LYS A 236 -15.21 -8.69 -4.21
N ALA A 237 -15.22 -9.22 -2.96
CA ALA A 237 -16.38 -9.20 -2.07
C ALA A 237 -16.86 -7.77 -1.76
N GLN A 238 -15.94 -6.86 -1.41
CA GLN A 238 -16.28 -5.46 -1.13
C GLN A 238 -16.96 -4.79 -2.32
N LYS A 239 -16.45 -5.02 -3.54
CA LYS A 239 -17.07 -4.50 -4.78
C LYS A 239 -18.46 -5.08 -5.00
N LEU A 240 -18.64 -6.39 -4.83
CA LEU A 240 -19.93 -7.06 -4.99
C LEU A 240 -20.94 -6.58 -3.94
N LEU A 241 -20.52 -6.44 -2.68
CA LEU A 241 -21.39 -5.94 -1.61
C LEU A 241 -21.89 -4.52 -1.87
N LYS A 242 -21.08 -3.67 -2.46
CA LYS A 242 -21.46 -2.27 -2.77
C LYS A 242 -22.26 -2.14 -4.06
N ASN A 243 -21.92 -2.93 -5.08
CA ASN A 243 -22.35 -2.68 -6.46
C ASN A 243 -23.31 -3.73 -7.03
N SER A 244 -23.72 -4.73 -6.22
CA SER A 244 -24.64 -5.77 -6.67
C SER A 244 -25.78 -6.02 -5.66
N ARG A 245 -26.81 -6.77 -6.11
CA ARG A 245 -27.91 -7.22 -5.29
C ARG A 245 -27.75 -8.65 -4.77
N TYR A 246 -26.61 -9.30 -5.05
CA TYR A 246 -26.36 -10.67 -4.58
C TYR A 246 -26.48 -10.78 -3.06
N SER A 247 -27.09 -11.84 -2.56
CA SER A 247 -27.09 -12.18 -1.13
C SER A 247 -25.66 -12.46 -0.63
N ILE A 248 -25.47 -12.48 0.68
CA ILE A 248 -24.18 -12.83 1.29
C ILE A 248 -23.77 -14.26 0.91
N THR A 249 -24.75 -15.18 0.84
CA THR A 249 -24.55 -16.57 0.43
C THR A 249 -24.09 -16.68 -1.02
N GLU A 250 -24.75 -15.96 -1.94
CA GLU A 250 -24.35 -15.95 -3.36
C GLU A 250 -22.95 -15.36 -3.53
N ILE A 251 -22.61 -14.26 -2.84
CA ILE A 251 -21.25 -13.68 -2.89
C ILE A 251 -20.23 -14.69 -2.37
N SER A 252 -20.51 -15.38 -1.28
CA SER A 252 -19.63 -16.42 -0.74
C SER A 252 -19.33 -17.51 -1.78
N GLY A 253 -20.37 -18.04 -2.45
CA GLY A 253 -20.24 -19.03 -3.50
C GLY A 253 -19.49 -18.51 -4.73
N LEU A 254 -19.83 -17.31 -5.23
CA LEU A 254 -19.16 -16.66 -6.36
C LEU A 254 -17.66 -16.43 -6.13
N LEU A 255 -17.22 -16.36 -4.87
CA LEU A 255 -15.84 -16.16 -4.49
C LEU A 255 -15.11 -17.48 -4.15
N GLY A 256 -15.75 -18.63 -4.33
CA GLY A 256 -15.14 -19.94 -4.07
C GLY A 256 -14.90 -20.21 -2.59
N PHE A 257 -15.79 -19.80 -1.70
CA PHE A 257 -15.74 -20.19 -0.29
C PHE A 257 -16.59 -21.41 -0.04
N GLU A 258 -16.03 -22.42 0.61
CA GLU A 258 -16.73 -23.66 0.97
C GLU A 258 -17.94 -23.43 1.89
N SER A 259 -17.91 -22.37 2.70
CA SER A 259 -19.05 -22.01 3.56
C SER A 259 -19.15 -20.50 3.80
N VAL A 260 -20.41 -20.04 3.96
CA VAL A 260 -20.72 -18.65 4.30
C VAL A 260 -20.09 -18.26 5.63
N THR A 261 -20.08 -19.15 6.62
CA THR A 261 -19.49 -18.91 7.94
C THR A 261 -17.99 -18.64 7.83
N TYR A 262 -17.27 -19.39 6.99
CA TYR A 262 -15.85 -19.16 6.75
C TYR A 262 -15.61 -17.84 6.02
N PHE A 263 -16.42 -17.53 5.00
CA PHE A 263 -16.41 -16.24 4.31
C PHE A 263 -16.60 -15.07 5.29
N GLU A 264 -17.63 -15.09 6.13
CA GLU A 264 -17.92 -14.02 7.10
C GLU A 264 -16.76 -13.82 8.09
N ARG A 265 -16.16 -14.93 8.57
CA ARG A 265 -14.98 -14.87 9.45
C ARG A 265 -13.80 -14.21 8.77
N VAL A 266 -13.49 -14.60 7.52
CA VAL A 266 -12.40 -14.02 6.75
C VAL A 266 -12.69 -12.54 6.44
N PHE A 267 -13.91 -12.22 6.03
CA PHE A 267 -14.32 -10.85 5.73
C PHE A 267 -14.20 -9.94 6.97
N LYS A 268 -14.72 -10.38 8.12
CA LYS A 268 -14.61 -9.63 9.38
C LYS A 268 -13.16 -9.43 9.81
N LYS A 269 -12.30 -10.43 9.60
CA LYS A 269 -10.86 -10.31 9.88
C LYS A 269 -10.19 -9.24 9.01
N HIS A 270 -10.61 -9.11 7.74
CA HIS A 270 -9.99 -8.20 6.80
C HIS A 270 -10.61 -6.80 6.79
N CYS A 271 -11.92 -6.70 7.00
CA CYS A 271 -12.65 -5.43 6.91
C CYS A 271 -13.07 -4.86 8.26
N ALA A 272 -12.70 -5.51 9.38
CA ALA A 272 -13.08 -5.16 10.76
C ALA A 272 -14.60 -5.08 11.01
N THR A 273 -15.43 -5.44 10.02
CA THR A 273 -16.90 -5.43 10.08
C THR A 273 -17.50 -6.63 9.36
N THR A 274 -18.76 -6.94 9.61
CA THR A 274 -19.44 -8.05 8.91
C THR A 274 -19.84 -7.65 7.48
N PRO A 275 -19.98 -8.61 6.52
CA PRO A 275 -20.43 -8.31 5.15
C PRO A 275 -21.77 -7.56 5.11
N LEU A 276 -22.71 -7.94 5.97
CA LEU A 276 -24.03 -7.31 6.05
C LEU A 276 -23.93 -5.85 6.51
N LYS A 277 -23.11 -5.57 7.54
CA LYS A 277 -22.90 -4.22 8.04
C LYS A 277 -22.17 -3.37 7.01
N TYR A 278 -21.13 -3.90 6.37
CA TYR A 278 -20.38 -3.25 5.31
C TYR A 278 -21.27 -2.81 4.13
N ARG A 279 -22.26 -3.65 3.76
CA ARG A 279 -23.26 -3.31 2.72
C ARG A 279 -24.14 -2.13 3.11
N LYS A 280 -24.49 -2.00 4.40
CA LYS A 280 -25.39 -0.93 4.91
C LYS A 280 -24.67 0.41 5.11
N GLU A 281 -23.36 0.41 5.16
CA GLU A 281 -22.51 1.62 5.32
C GLU A 281 -22.30 2.37 3.98
N LYS A 282 -23.32 2.34 3.10
CA LYS A 282 -23.36 3.10 1.84
C LYS A 282 -23.54 4.60 2.08
#